data_c9f448bc3991acaeb8c49538dc1d2c0d
#
_entry.id   c9f448bc3991acaeb8c49538dc1d2c0d
#
_cell.length_a   1.000
_cell.length_b   1.000
_cell.length_c   1.000
_cell.angle_alpha   90.00
_cell.angle_beta   90.00
_cell.angle_gamma   90.00
#
_symmetry.space_group_name_H-M   'P 1'
#
loop_
_entity.id
_entity.type
_entity.pdbx_description
1 polymer ?
#
loop_
_entity_poly.entity_id
_entity_poly.type
_entity_poly.pdbx_seq_one_letter_code
_entity_poly.pdbx_strand_id
1 'polypeptide(L)'
;MILSDEKCEFLEPIASFLSSKDVELVFVESKEMQEINLEQRKQDKTTDVLSFPLENIDESLPLGSVVINTDLAKQKAKELGHSFEEEVSLLFIHAMLHLLGFDHEVDNGEMREKEKELIEHFNLPKSLIIRSLED
;
A
#
# COMPACT_ATOMS: atom_id res chain seq x y z
N MET A 1 10.73 -8.21 -5.57
CA MET A 1 9.87 -8.60 -6.70
C MET A 1 8.42 -8.67 -6.26
N ILE A 2 7.52 -8.17 -7.08
CA ILE A 2 6.08 -8.22 -6.77
C ILE A 2 5.46 -9.46 -7.40
N LEU A 3 4.76 -10.24 -6.60
CA LEU A 3 4.05 -11.44 -7.04
C LEU A 3 2.58 -11.07 -7.23
N SER A 4 2.15 -10.90 -8.48
CA SER A 4 0.78 -10.49 -8.80
C SER A 4 0.34 -11.04 -10.14
N ASP A 5 -0.97 -11.27 -10.29
CA ASP A 5 -1.59 -11.66 -11.56
C ASP A 5 -1.81 -10.45 -12.47
N GLU A 6 -1.70 -9.23 -11.94
CA GLU A 6 -1.88 -7.99 -12.67
C GLU A 6 -0.54 -7.38 -13.04
N LYS A 7 -0.50 -6.58 -14.13
CA LYS A 7 0.70 -5.85 -14.50
C LYS A 7 0.91 -4.68 -13.53
N CYS A 8 2.05 -4.67 -12.86
CA CYS A 8 2.37 -3.65 -11.88
C CYS A 8 3.84 -3.25 -11.92
N GLU A 9 4.42 -3.19 -13.13
CA GLU A 9 5.83 -2.83 -13.31
C GLU A 9 6.16 -1.45 -12.72
N PHE A 10 5.19 -0.54 -12.68
CA PHE A 10 5.39 0.79 -12.10
C PHE A 10 5.63 0.75 -10.59
N LEU A 11 5.29 -0.34 -9.92
CA LEU A 11 5.51 -0.52 -8.48
C LEU A 11 6.82 -1.25 -8.17
N GLU A 12 7.42 -1.92 -9.14
CA GLU A 12 8.66 -2.67 -8.91
C GLU A 12 9.81 -1.82 -8.36
N PRO A 13 10.07 -0.60 -8.86
CA PRO A 13 11.13 0.23 -8.29
C PRO A 13 10.90 0.55 -6.81
N ILE A 14 9.65 0.77 -6.41
CA ILE A 14 9.28 1.05 -5.03
C ILE A 14 9.56 -0.18 -4.16
N ALA A 15 9.11 -1.36 -4.60
CA ALA A 15 9.30 -2.60 -3.88
C ALA A 15 10.79 -2.91 -3.70
N SER A 16 11.57 -2.82 -4.76
CA SER A 16 13.00 -3.12 -4.76
C SER A 16 13.80 -2.15 -3.91
N PHE A 17 13.39 -0.88 -3.88
CA PHE A 17 14.05 0.13 -3.05
C PHE A 17 13.85 -0.15 -1.55
N LEU A 18 12.68 -0.67 -1.19
CA LEU A 18 12.30 -0.87 0.22
C LEU A 18 12.73 -2.22 0.78
N SER A 19 12.79 -3.26 -0.04
CA SER A 19 13.14 -4.60 0.45
C SER A 19 13.67 -5.48 -0.69
N SER A 20 14.55 -6.42 -0.34
CA SER A 20 15.01 -7.45 -1.25
C SER A 20 14.06 -8.64 -1.30
N LYS A 21 13.09 -8.69 -0.38
CA LYS A 21 12.12 -9.78 -0.33
C LYS A 21 10.99 -9.57 -1.33
N ASP A 22 10.37 -10.66 -1.73
CA ASP A 22 9.17 -10.60 -2.56
C ASP A 22 7.99 -10.12 -1.74
N VAL A 23 7.00 -9.54 -2.40
CA VAL A 23 5.75 -9.12 -1.78
C VAL A 23 4.59 -9.56 -2.68
N GLU A 24 3.55 -10.12 -2.08
CA GLU A 24 2.34 -10.49 -2.80
C GLU A 24 1.42 -9.28 -2.92
N LEU A 25 0.86 -9.07 -4.11
CA LEU A 25 -0.03 -7.94 -4.37
C LEU A 25 -1.28 -8.43 -5.07
N VAL A 26 -2.44 -8.10 -4.49
CA VAL A 26 -3.75 -8.48 -5.02
C VAL A 26 -4.60 -7.23 -5.17
N PHE A 27 -5.25 -7.09 -6.33
CA PHE A 27 -6.22 -6.02 -6.58
C PHE A 27 -7.62 -6.59 -6.47
N VAL A 28 -8.49 -5.91 -5.74
CA VAL A 28 -9.87 -6.33 -5.51
C VAL A 28 -10.82 -5.14 -5.66
N GLU A 29 -12.10 -5.42 -5.81
CA GLU A 29 -13.14 -4.40 -5.80
C GLU A 29 -13.66 -4.20 -4.37
N SER A 30 -14.46 -3.14 -4.16
CA SER A 30 -14.92 -2.75 -2.82
C SER A 30 -15.66 -3.85 -2.07
N LYS A 31 -16.50 -4.63 -2.77
CA LYS A 31 -17.28 -5.69 -2.13
C LYS A 31 -16.36 -6.80 -1.60
N GLU A 32 -15.42 -7.23 -2.41
CA GLU A 32 -14.46 -8.26 -2.01
C GLU A 32 -13.57 -7.76 -0.87
N MET A 33 -13.15 -6.48 -0.94
CA MET A 33 -12.36 -5.87 0.13
C MET A 33 -13.13 -5.86 1.45
N GLN A 34 -14.44 -5.58 1.43
CA GLN A 34 -15.27 -5.61 2.62
C GLN A 34 -15.32 -7.02 3.21
N GLU A 35 -15.44 -8.05 2.36
CA GLU A 35 -15.45 -9.45 2.78
C GLU A 35 -14.11 -9.83 3.44
N ILE A 36 -12.98 -9.43 2.84
CA ILE A 36 -11.65 -9.69 3.38
C ILE A 36 -11.48 -8.99 4.74
N ASN A 37 -11.89 -7.73 4.82
CA ASN A 37 -11.77 -6.95 6.04
C ASN A 37 -12.60 -7.55 7.18
N LEU A 38 -13.80 -8.02 6.87
CA LEU A 38 -14.66 -8.69 7.85
C LEU A 38 -14.03 -10.00 8.31
N GLU A 39 -13.56 -10.83 7.38
CA GLU A 39 -12.98 -12.14 7.69
C GLU A 39 -11.67 -12.03 8.47
N GLN A 40 -10.78 -11.14 8.06
CA GLN A 40 -9.42 -11.05 8.61
C GLN A 40 -9.29 -10.10 9.80
N ARG A 41 -10.11 -9.06 9.86
CA ARG A 41 -9.99 -8.00 10.86
C ARG A 41 -11.27 -7.77 11.67
N LYS A 42 -12.32 -8.51 11.41
CA LYS A 42 -13.62 -8.40 12.09
C LYS A 42 -14.29 -7.03 11.92
N GLN A 43 -14.01 -6.36 10.80
CA GLN A 43 -14.59 -5.06 10.47
C GLN A 43 -15.46 -5.19 9.22
N ASP A 44 -16.77 -5.01 9.38
CA ASP A 44 -17.73 -5.12 8.28
C ASP A 44 -17.83 -3.80 7.51
N LYS A 45 -16.73 -3.45 6.84
CA LYS A 45 -16.65 -2.26 5.99
C LYS A 45 -15.52 -2.43 4.98
N THR A 46 -15.65 -1.74 3.84
CA THR A 46 -14.56 -1.72 2.87
C THR A 46 -13.46 -0.73 3.31
N THR A 47 -12.28 -0.87 2.73
CA THR A 47 -11.17 0.04 2.95
C THR A 47 -10.35 0.12 1.65
N ASP A 48 -9.39 1.03 1.58
CA ASP A 48 -8.59 1.25 0.37
C ASP A 48 -7.43 0.26 0.24
N VAL A 49 -6.77 -0.09 1.34
CA VAL A 49 -5.62 -0.98 1.32
C VAL A 49 -5.52 -1.76 2.62
N LEU A 50 -5.07 -3.01 2.51
CA LEU A 50 -4.77 -3.87 3.66
C LEU A 50 -3.38 -4.46 3.47
N SER A 51 -2.65 -4.64 4.56
CA SER A 51 -1.35 -5.29 4.56
C SER A 51 -1.34 -6.40 5.59
N PHE A 52 -0.79 -7.56 5.21
CA PHE A 52 -0.72 -8.74 6.05
C PHE A 52 0.73 -9.22 6.11
N PRO A 53 1.49 -8.83 7.15
CA PRO A 53 2.89 -9.25 7.24
C PRO A 53 3.00 -10.73 7.53
N LEU A 54 4.00 -11.38 6.94
CA LEU A 54 4.36 -12.74 7.30
C LEU A 54 5.45 -12.67 8.36
N GLU A 55 5.44 -13.64 9.29
CA GLU A 55 6.49 -13.70 10.29
C GLU A 55 7.84 -13.97 9.62
N ASN A 56 8.86 -13.28 10.10
CA ASN A 56 10.20 -13.34 9.51
C ASN A 56 10.97 -14.58 10.00
N ILE A 57 10.39 -15.76 9.78
CA ILE A 57 10.98 -17.03 10.20
C ILE A 57 12.01 -17.51 9.18
N ASP A 58 11.77 -17.25 7.90
CA ASP A 58 12.61 -17.74 6.79
C ASP A 58 12.74 -16.63 5.76
N GLU A 59 13.98 -16.30 5.38
CA GLU A 59 14.26 -15.26 4.39
C GLU A 59 13.74 -15.59 2.99
N SER A 60 13.44 -16.87 2.71
CA SER A 60 12.88 -17.28 1.43
C SER A 60 11.39 -16.93 1.29
N LEU A 61 10.72 -16.61 2.42
CA LEU A 61 9.32 -16.25 2.40
C LEU A 61 9.12 -14.80 1.97
N PRO A 62 7.99 -14.48 1.32
CA PRO A 62 7.66 -13.08 1.02
C PRO A 62 7.58 -12.22 2.27
N LEU A 63 7.75 -10.91 2.10
CA LEU A 63 7.61 -9.94 3.18
C LEU A 63 6.20 -9.95 3.76
N GLY A 64 5.21 -10.15 2.90
CA GLY A 64 3.81 -10.22 3.27
C GLY A 64 2.92 -10.04 2.05
N SER A 65 1.65 -9.75 2.30
CA SER A 65 0.65 -9.54 1.24
C SER A 65 0.04 -8.15 1.34
N VAL A 66 -0.17 -7.51 0.20
CA VAL A 66 -0.85 -6.23 0.07
C VAL A 66 -2.10 -6.43 -0.76
N VAL A 67 -3.25 -5.94 -0.27
CA VAL A 67 -4.52 -5.97 -0.99
C VAL A 67 -4.97 -4.54 -1.23
N ILE A 68 -5.21 -4.17 -2.49
CA ILE A 68 -5.60 -2.81 -2.88
C ILE A 68 -7.00 -2.83 -3.49
N ASN A 69 -7.86 -1.93 -3.00
CA ASN A 69 -9.23 -1.74 -3.52
C ASN A 69 -9.17 -0.81 -4.72
N THR A 70 -9.40 -1.36 -5.91
CA THR A 70 -9.33 -0.59 -7.16
C THR A 70 -10.45 0.43 -7.28
N ASP A 71 -11.63 0.16 -6.73
CA ASP A 71 -12.76 1.09 -6.79
C ASP A 71 -12.44 2.38 -6.03
N LEU A 72 -11.97 2.25 -4.79
CA LEU A 72 -11.61 3.41 -3.98
C LEU A 72 -10.37 4.13 -4.52
N ALA A 73 -9.40 3.39 -5.07
CA ALA A 73 -8.22 4.01 -5.68
C ALA A 73 -8.61 4.89 -6.87
N LYS A 74 -9.52 4.42 -7.72
CA LYS A 74 -10.03 5.20 -8.86
C LYS A 74 -10.79 6.43 -8.39
N GLN A 75 -11.64 6.27 -7.37
CA GLN A 75 -12.42 7.36 -6.82
C GLN A 75 -11.54 8.45 -6.22
N LYS A 76 -10.57 8.08 -5.40
CA LYS A 76 -9.65 9.02 -4.77
C LYS A 76 -8.76 9.73 -5.78
N ALA A 77 -8.26 9.00 -6.77
CA ALA A 77 -7.47 9.59 -7.84
C ALA A 77 -8.24 10.70 -8.55
N LYS A 78 -9.50 10.44 -8.89
CA LYS A 78 -10.37 11.40 -9.55
C LYS A 78 -10.65 12.61 -8.64
N GLU A 79 -10.96 12.39 -7.37
CA GLU A 79 -11.25 13.45 -6.41
C GLU A 79 -10.06 14.38 -6.20
N LEU A 80 -8.85 13.84 -6.18
CA LEU A 80 -7.63 14.59 -5.85
C LEU A 80 -6.85 15.05 -7.07
N GLY A 81 -7.30 14.68 -8.27
CA GLY A 81 -6.70 15.17 -9.52
C GLY A 81 -5.37 14.51 -9.89
N HIS A 82 -5.14 13.27 -9.47
CA HIS A 82 -3.96 12.51 -9.93
C HIS A 82 -4.40 11.20 -10.59
N SER A 83 -3.44 10.47 -11.18
CA SER A 83 -3.76 9.24 -11.91
C SER A 83 -4.07 8.07 -10.98
N PHE A 84 -4.73 7.05 -11.52
CA PHE A 84 -4.95 5.80 -10.80
C PHE A 84 -3.63 5.18 -10.35
N GLU A 85 -2.63 5.14 -11.23
CA GLU A 85 -1.32 4.57 -10.89
C GLU A 85 -0.63 5.35 -9.77
N GLU A 86 -0.79 6.66 -9.74
CA GLU A 86 -0.25 7.50 -8.67
C GLU A 86 -0.91 7.20 -7.32
N GLU A 87 -2.22 7.05 -7.31
CA GLU A 87 -2.94 6.67 -6.08
C GLU A 87 -2.52 5.27 -5.61
N VAL A 88 -2.45 4.30 -6.54
CA VAL A 88 -2.00 2.95 -6.24
C VAL A 88 -0.58 2.96 -5.68
N SER A 89 0.31 3.79 -6.25
CA SER A 89 1.68 3.92 -5.75
C SER A 89 1.71 4.37 -4.29
N LEU A 90 0.87 5.34 -3.93
CA LEU A 90 0.77 5.81 -2.55
C LEU A 90 0.27 4.70 -1.61
N LEU A 91 -0.81 4.02 -2.01
CA LEU A 91 -1.37 2.94 -1.21
C LEU A 91 -0.36 1.80 -1.03
N PHE A 92 0.40 1.50 -2.08
CA PHE A 92 1.44 0.47 -2.04
C PHE A 92 2.58 0.88 -1.09
N ILE A 93 3.04 2.14 -1.17
CA ILE A 93 4.07 2.67 -0.26
C ILE A 93 3.61 2.51 1.19
N HIS A 94 2.38 2.95 1.47
CA HIS A 94 1.81 2.88 2.81
C HIS A 94 1.79 1.44 3.33
N ALA A 95 1.32 0.50 2.51
CA ALA A 95 1.26 -0.91 2.87
C ALA A 95 2.65 -1.52 3.07
N MET A 96 3.60 -1.18 2.19
CA MET A 96 4.98 -1.67 2.33
C MET A 96 5.61 -1.20 3.64
N LEU A 97 5.37 0.04 4.04
CA LEU A 97 5.89 0.56 5.30
C LEU A 97 5.31 -0.20 6.49
N HIS A 98 4.01 -0.55 6.45
CA HIS A 98 3.41 -1.40 7.49
C HIS A 98 4.08 -2.77 7.52
N LEU A 99 4.34 -3.37 6.37
CA LEU A 99 5.01 -4.67 6.29
C LEU A 99 6.43 -4.60 6.88
N LEU A 100 7.07 -3.45 6.80
CA LEU A 100 8.41 -3.22 7.35
C LEU A 100 8.40 -2.81 8.82
N GLY A 101 7.23 -2.74 9.45
CA GLY A 101 7.11 -2.49 10.87
C GLY A 101 6.76 -1.05 11.26
N PHE A 102 6.55 -0.16 10.31
CA PHE A 102 6.10 1.19 10.62
C PHE A 102 4.64 1.19 11.03
N ASP A 103 4.28 2.01 12.02
CA ASP A 103 2.88 2.16 12.45
C ASP A 103 2.66 3.60 12.87
N HIS A 104 1.97 4.37 12.03
CA HIS A 104 1.73 5.80 12.25
C HIS A 104 0.79 6.08 13.43
N GLU A 105 0.06 5.07 13.94
CA GLU A 105 -0.82 5.23 15.07
C GLU A 105 -0.07 5.28 16.40
N VAL A 106 1.15 4.72 16.44
CA VAL A 106 1.93 4.61 17.69
C VAL A 106 3.29 5.28 17.62
N ASP A 107 3.71 5.77 16.45
CA ASP A 107 5.02 6.43 16.30
C ASP A 107 4.93 7.94 16.50
N ASN A 108 6.05 8.63 16.39
CA ASN A 108 6.14 10.09 16.53
C ASN A 108 6.20 10.80 15.17
N GLY A 109 5.66 10.17 14.12
CA GLY A 109 5.63 10.72 12.76
C GLY A 109 6.63 10.10 11.81
N GLU A 110 7.38 9.09 12.22
CA GLU A 110 8.41 8.44 11.41
C GLU A 110 7.83 7.84 10.12
N MET A 111 6.67 7.21 10.20
CA MET A 111 6.03 6.62 9.02
C MET A 111 5.63 7.68 7.99
N ARG A 112 5.05 8.79 8.45
CA ARG A 112 4.62 9.88 7.57
C ARG A 112 5.83 10.57 6.91
N GLU A 113 6.91 10.75 7.66
CA GLU A 113 8.16 11.28 7.12
C GLU A 113 8.73 10.35 6.04
N LYS A 114 8.68 9.04 6.26
CA LYS A 114 9.17 8.07 5.30
C LYS A 114 8.30 8.05 4.03
N GLU A 115 6.98 8.15 4.18
CA GLU A 115 6.07 8.26 3.03
C GLU A 115 6.40 9.49 2.19
N LYS A 116 6.59 10.63 2.82
CA LYS A 116 6.95 11.88 2.15
C LYS A 116 8.27 11.74 1.39
N GLU A 117 9.27 11.16 2.05
CA GLU A 117 10.59 10.92 1.44
C GLU A 117 10.46 10.06 0.18
N LEU A 118 9.67 8.99 0.24
CA LEU A 118 9.46 8.10 -0.89
C LEU A 118 8.68 8.76 -2.03
N ILE A 119 7.66 9.55 -1.70
CA ILE A 119 6.90 10.31 -2.70
C ILE A 119 7.83 11.26 -3.46
N GLU A 120 8.71 11.96 -2.75
CA GLU A 120 9.68 12.86 -3.36
C GLU A 120 10.74 12.09 -4.15
N HIS A 121 11.25 11.00 -3.61
CA HIS A 121 12.28 10.16 -4.25
C HIS A 121 11.81 9.62 -5.61
N PHE A 122 10.56 9.19 -5.70
CA PHE A 122 10.01 8.61 -6.93
C PHE A 122 9.31 9.65 -7.81
N ASN A 123 9.47 10.94 -7.51
CA ASN A 123 8.86 12.04 -8.27
C ASN A 123 7.35 11.91 -8.43
N LEU A 124 6.68 11.43 -7.38
CA LEU A 124 5.23 11.35 -7.36
C LEU A 124 4.63 12.72 -7.04
N PRO A 125 3.37 12.98 -7.43
CA PRO A 125 2.75 14.29 -7.19
C PRO A 125 2.72 14.67 -5.72
N LYS A 126 2.96 15.95 -5.43
CA LYS A 126 2.92 16.46 -4.06
C LYS A 126 1.53 16.35 -3.42
N SER A 127 0.47 16.25 -4.23
CA SER A 127 -0.89 16.00 -3.72
C SER A 127 -0.97 14.70 -2.93
N LEU A 128 -0.10 13.73 -3.22
CA LEU A 128 -0.06 12.47 -2.48
C LEU A 128 0.44 12.67 -1.05
N ILE A 129 1.28 13.67 -0.80
CA ILE A 129 1.75 13.99 0.56
C ILE A 129 0.56 14.46 1.40
N ILE A 130 -0.26 15.31 0.83
CA ILE A 130 -1.48 15.82 1.50
C ILE A 130 -2.43 14.67 1.76
N ARG A 131 -2.61 13.77 0.78
CA ARG A 131 -3.47 12.59 0.88
C ARG A 131 -3.02 11.68 2.03
N SER A 132 -1.72 11.46 2.18
CA SER A 132 -1.19 10.58 3.23
C SER A 132 -1.42 11.16 4.63
N LEU A 133 -1.47 12.48 4.76
CA LEU A 133 -1.70 13.14 6.05
C LEU A 133 -3.17 13.10 6.50
N GLU A 134 -4.10 12.79 5.60
CA GLU A 134 -5.53 12.69 5.91
C GLU A 134 -5.93 11.36 6.55
N ASP A 135 -5.06 10.37 6.52
CA ASP A 135 -5.33 9.04 7.06
C ASP A 135 -5.05 8.94 8.56
#